data_ee21a9f4c0db5a362ee01411c9b9b5d8
#
_entry.id   ee21a9f4c0db5a362ee01411c9b9b5d8
#
_cell.length_a   1.000
_cell.length_b   1.000
_cell.length_c   1.000
_cell.angle_alpha   90.00
_cell.angle_beta   90.00
_cell.angle_gamma   90.00
#
_symmetry.space_group_name_H-M   'P 1'
#
loop_
_entity.id
_entity.type
_entity.pdbx_description
1 polymer ?
#
loop_
_entity_poly.entity_id
_entity_poly.type
_entity_poly.pdbx_seq_one_letter_code
_entity_poly.pdbx_strand_id
1 'polypeptide(L)'
;TYAAAYVSSVGVDKYLDMVEGLGSRNTHYSSPKDQVPANMATGGFDREAAAKDVGVLGHIFAAASQDGVTIYDGKGNVLDMAAESEAAVEEKGHTGRMSALNGLLETPDTVYGTDFLVDLAGRLEDNSYDASVTSGRAKVDVKYGGAYEGSSMDPLYGVTMAMGNNPDA
;
A
#
# COMPACT_ATOMS: atom_id res chain seq x y z
N THR A 1 14.69 -11.61 10.40
CA THR A 1 13.34 -11.88 10.91
C THR A 1 12.51 -12.63 9.88
N TYR A 2 11.48 -13.35 10.29
CA TYR A 2 10.57 -14.04 9.38
C TYR A 2 9.87 -13.03 8.44
N ALA A 3 9.51 -11.85 8.92
CA ALA A 3 8.91 -10.80 8.12
C ALA A 3 9.85 -10.34 6.99
N ALA A 4 11.11 -10.08 7.31
CA ALA A 4 12.10 -9.70 6.31
C ALA A 4 12.34 -10.81 5.28
N ALA A 5 12.42 -12.08 5.71
CA ALA A 5 12.54 -13.21 4.82
C ALA A 5 11.32 -13.36 3.89
N TYR A 6 10.13 -13.16 4.43
CA TYR A 6 8.90 -13.22 3.65
C TYR A 6 8.83 -12.10 2.61
N VAL A 7 9.04 -10.85 3.00
CA VAL A 7 9.05 -9.71 2.07
C VAL A 7 10.15 -9.87 1.02
N SER A 8 11.34 -10.35 1.40
CA SER A 8 12.43 -10.64 0.47
C SER A 8 12.05 -11.70 -0.56
N SER A 9 11.38 -12.78 -0.13
CA SER A 9 10.99 -13.87 -1.03
C SER A 9 9.90 -13.49 -2.01
N VAL A 10 8.97 -12.66 -1.59
CA VAL A 10 7.87 -12.16 -2.44
C VAL A 10 8.35 -11.02 -3.34
N GLY A 11 9.14 -10.11 -2.80
CA GLY A 11 9.51 -8.83 -3.40
C GLY A 11 8.43 -7.76 -3.15
N VAL A 12 8.85 -6.52 -2.94
CA VAL A 12 7.95 -5.41 -2.61
C VAL A 12 6.90 -5.19 -3.70
N ASP A 13 7.30 -5.28 -4.95
CA ASP A 13 6.41 -5.16 -6.11
C ASP A 13 5.25 -6.15 -6.06
N LYS A 14 5.53 -7.43 -5.93
CA LYS A 14 4.51 -8.48 -5.80
C LYS A 14 3.75 -8.41 -4.48
N TYR A 15 4.37 -7.88 -3.45
CA TYR A 15 3.70 -7.66 -2.16
C TYR A 15 2.56 -6.65 -2.31
N LEU A 16 2.81 -5.54 -3.01
CA LEU A 16 1.77 -4.57 -3.34
C LEU A 16 0.71 -5.15 -4.29
N ASP A 17 1.09 -6.01 -5.23
CA ASP A 17 0.14 -6.76 -6.05
C ASP A 17 -0.82 -7.61 -5.20
N MET A 18 -0.32 -8.28 -4.19
CA MET A 18 -1.16 -9.07 -3.28
C MET A 18 -2.17 -8.18 -2.54
N VAL A 19 -1.73 -7.04 -2.06
CA VAL A 19 -2.60 -6.07 -1.37
C VAL A 19 -3.67 -5.53 -2.32
N GLU A 20 -3.28 -5.12 -3.52
CA GLU A 20 -4.20 -4.69 -4.58
C GLU A 20 -5.20 -5.80 -4.93
N GLY A 21 -4.74 -7.04 -5.04
CA GLY A 21 -5.57 -8.21 -5.31
C GLY A 21 -6.59 -8.53 -4.22
N LEU A 22 -6.28 -8.27 -2.96
CA LEU A 22 -7.25 -8.40 -1.86
C LEU A 22 -8.38 -7.37 -2.00
N GLY A 23 -8.06 -6.15 -2.38
CA GLY A 23 -9.04 -5.13 -2.70
C GLY A 23 -9.96 -5.58 -3.85
N SER A 24 -9.38 -6.06 -4.94
CA SER A 24 -10.10 -6.49 -6.13
C SER A 24 -11.00 -7.71 -5.91
N ARG A 25 -10.58 -8.66 -5.09
CA ARG A 25 -11.39 -9.86 -4.80
C ARG A 25 -12.67 -9.54 -4.05
N ASN A 26 -12.66 -8.47 -3.32
CA ASN A 26 -13.78 -8.04 -2.50
C ASN A 26 -14.70 -7.06 -3.25
N THR A 27 -14.37 -6.75 -4.50
CA THR A 27 -15.21 -5.94 -5.37
C THR A 27 -15.54 -6.71 -6.63
N HIS A 28 -16.74 -7.23 -6.69
CA HIS A 28 -17.25 -7.82 -7.93
C HIS A 28 -18.09 -6.78 -8.66
N TYR A 29 -17.72 -6.51 -9.89
CA TYR A 29 -18.61 -5.90 -10.86
C TYR A 29 -19.15 -7.01 -11.74
N SER A 30 -20.41 -7.26 -11.71
CA SER A 30 -21.03 -8.35 -12.47
C SER A 30 -21.04 -8.13 -13.99
N SER A 31 -20.95 -6.89 -14.43
CA SER A 31 -20.67 -6.53 -15.83
C SER A 31 -20.35 -5.04 -15.97
N PRO A 32 -19.71 -4.61 -17.08
CA PRO A 32 -19.54 -3.19 -17.38
C PRO A 32 -20.85 -2.43 -17.58
N LYS A 33 -21.95 -3.13 -17.82
CA LYS A 33 -23.27 -2.52 -17.98
C LYS A 33 -24.02 -2.36 -16.67
N ASP A 34 -23.69 -3.19 -15.69
CA ASP A 34 -24.42 -3.24 -14.44
C ASP A 34 -23.65 -2.61 -13.29
N GLN A 35 -22.51 -2.04 -13.51
CA GLN A 35 -21.58 -1.38 -12.56
C GLN A 35 -22.12 -1.13 -11.13
N VAL A 36 -22.94 -2.06 -10.68
CA VAL A 36 -23.45 -2.09 -9.33
C VAL A 36 -22.40 -2.81 -8.50
N PRO A 37 -21.84 -2.16 -7.50
CA PRO A 37 -20.95 -2.84 -6.58
C PRO A 37 -21.63 -4.12 -6.07
N ALA A 38 -20.93 -5.23 -6.09
CA ALA A 38 -21.50 -6.51 -5.63
C ALA A 38 -22.04 -6.44 -4.21
N ASN A 39 -21.54 -5.53 -3.38
CA ASN A 39 -22.07 -5.21 -2.07
C ASN A 39 -23.52 -4.71 -2.09
N MET A 40 -24.02 -4.21 -3.21
CA MET A 40 -25.42 -3.82 -3.34
C MET A 40 -26.29 -4.94 -3.92
N ALA A 41 -25.70 -5.93 -4.58
CA ALA A 41 -26.45 -6.94 -5.33
C ALA A 41 -26.52 -8.32 -4.66
N THR A 42 -25.48 -8.76 -3.94
CA THR A 42 -25.39 -10.18 -3.53
C THR A 42 -24.62 -10.44 -2.24
N GLY A 43 -24.85 -9.68 -1.19
CA GLY A 43 -24.23 -10.00 0.10
C GLY A 43 -22.82 -9.45 0.28
N GLY A 44 -22.40 -8.57 -0.58
CA GLY A 44 -21.56 -7.49 -0.18
C GLY A 44 -20.07 -7.73 -0.10
N PHE A 45 -19.38 -6.65 -0.26
CA PHE A 45 -18.00 -6.48 0.09
C PHE A 45 -17.85 -6.54 1.62
N ASP A 46 -17.12 -7.51 2.10
CA ASP A 46 -16.79 -7.63 3.53
C ASP A 46 -15.57 -6.78 3.85
N ARG A 47 -15.84 -5.52 4.23
CA ARG A 47 -14.80 -4.57 4.62
C ARG A 47 -13.98 -5.03 5.80
N GLU A 48 -14.63 -5.66 6.76
CA GLU A 48 -13.97 -6.10 7.98
C GLU A 48 -12.99 -7.23 7.69
N ALA A 49 -13.40 -8.23 6.90
CA ALA A 49 -12.52 -9.31 6.47
C ALA A 49 -11.35 -8.81 5.62
N ALA A 50 -11.61 -7.90 4.70
CA ALA A 50 -10.58 -7.31 3.86
C ALA A 50 -9.58 -6.46 4.68
N ALA A 51 -10.07 -5.63 5.57
CA ALA A 51 -9.22 -4.83 6.46
C ALA A 51 -8.37 -5.73 7.37
N LYS A 52 -8.91 -6.86 7.82
CA LYS A 52 -8.19 -7.85 8.61
C LYS A 52 -7.04 -8.48 7.80
N ASP A 53 -7.31 -8.89 6.58
CA ASP A 53 -6.30 -9.52 5.72
C ASP A 53 -5.19 -8.53 5.35
N VAL A 54 -5.54 -7.30 5.03
CA VAL A 54 -4.58 -6.23 4.78
C VAL A 54 -3.81 -5.87 6.05
N GLY A 55 -4.47 -5.86 7.19
CA GLY A 55 -3.83 -5.63 8.48
C GLY A 55 -2.72 -6.64 8.77
N VAL A 56 -2.93 -7.92 8.45
CA VAL A 56 -1.88 -8.95 8.56
C VAL A 56 -0.68 -8.61 7.68
N LEU A 57 -0.92 -8.24 6.42
CA LEU A 57 0.14 -7.84 5.51
C LEU A 57 0.83 -6.54 5.97
N GLY A 58 0.09 -5.59 6.51
CA GLY A 58 0.62 -4.36 7.07
C GLY A 58 1.55 -4.61 8.25
N HIS A 59 1.18 -5.50 9.17
CA HIS A 59 2.04 -5.87 10.30
C HIS A 59 3.33 -6.54 9.85
N ILE A 60 3.28 -7.43 8.85
CA ILE A 60 4.47 -8.08 8.29
C ILE A 60 5.36 -7.03 7.60
N PHE A 61 4.78 -6.14 6.81
CA PHE A 61 5.51 -5.10 6.10
C PHE A 61 6.20 -4.14 7.07
N ALA A 62 5.50 -3.73 8.13
CA ALA A 62 6.06 -2.90 9.19
C ALA A 62 7.21 -3.60 9.93
N ALA A 63 7.08 -4.88 10.23
CA ALA A 63 8.15 -5.64 10.87
C ALA A 63 9.39 -5.78 9.98
N ALA A 64 9.21 -5.88 8.65
CA ALA A 64 10.31 -5.89 7.69
C ALA A 64 10.98 -4.51 7.53
N SER A 65 10.25 -3.43 7.79
CA SER A 65 10.73 -2.04 7.67
C SER A 65 11.53 -1.54 8.88
N GLN A 66 11.62 -2.31 9.97
CA GLN A 66 12.27 -1.86 11.20
C GLN A 66 13.73 -1.52 10.97
N ASP A 67 14.21 -0.50 11.67
CA ASP A 67 15.59 -0.05 11.59
C ASP A 67 16.55 -1.22 11.93
N GLY A 68 17.57 -1.39 11.12
CA GLY A 68 18.51 -2.52 11.24
C GLY A 68 18.02 -3.85 10.66
N VAL A 69 16.80 -3.93 10.15
CA VAL A 69 16.29 -5.09 9.41
C VAL A 69 16.61 -4.93 7.93
N THR A 70 17.11 -5.99 7.31
CA THR A 70 17.53 -5.99 5.91
C THR A 70 16.66 -6.93 5.09
N ILE A 71 16.22 -6.47 3.92
CA ILE A 71 15.61 -7.30 2.90
C ILE A 71 16.57 -7.50 1.72
N TYR A 72 16.39 -8.59 0.98
CA TYR A 72 17.28 -9.00 -0.10
C TYR A 72 16.50 -9.36 -1.36
N ASP A 73 17.14 -9.19 -2.51
CA ASP A 73 16.63 -9.75 -3.77
C ASP A 73 16.93 -11.25 -3.88
N GLY A 74 16.45 -11.89 -4.95
CA GLY A 74 16.70 -13.30 -5.22
C GLY A 74 18.17 -13.68 -5.50
N LYS A 75 19.04 -12.69 -5.61
CA LYS A 75 20.50 -12.86 -5.83
C LYS A 75 21.33 -12.57 -4.58
N GLY A 76 20.67 -12.22 -3.48
CA GLY A 76 21.32 -11.88 -2.22
C GLY A 76 21.80 -10.43 -2.10
N ASN A 77 21.43 -9.54 -3.03
CA ASN A 77 21.72 -8.12 -2.91
C ASN A 77 20.78 -7.47 -1.91
N VAL A 78 21.31 -6.56 -1.11
CA VAL A 78 20.51 -5.75 -0.17
C VAL A 78 19.59 -4.84 -0.96
N LEU A 79 18.33 -4.81 -0.58
CA LEU A 79 17.32 -3.91 -1.12
C LEU A 79 16.99 -2.80 -0.12
N ASP A 80 16.73 -1.62 -0.66
CA ASP A 80 16.16 -0.50 0.06
C ASP A 80 14.63 -0.56 -0.05
N MET A 81 13.97 -0.85 1.06
CA MET A 81 12.53 -1.05 1.08
C MET A 81 11.73 0.20 0.69
N ALA A 82 12.22 1.40 1.02
CA ALA A 82 11.58 2.65 0.62
C ALA A 82 11.72 2.87 -0.90
N ALA A 83 12.92 2.65 -1.44
CA ALA A 83 13.17 2.76 -2.89
C ALA A 83 12.35 1.72 -3.69
N GLU A 84 12.27 0.49 -3.21
CA GLU A 84 11.45 -0.56 -3.84
C GLU A 84 9.96 -0.22 -3.80
N SER A 85 9.49 0.39 -2.72
CA SER A 85 8.10 0.84 -2.58
C SER A 85 7.78 1.97 -3.56
N GLU A 86 8.66 2.97 -3.67
CA GLU A 86 8.53 4.05 -4.65
C GLU A 86 8.49 3.49 -6.09
N ALA A 87 9.45 2.64 -6.44
CA ALA A 87 9.51 2.04 -7.77
C ALA A 87 8.24 1.24 -8.11
N ALA A 88 7.69 0.52 -7.13
CA ALA A 88 6.48 -0.27 -7.31
C ALA A 88 5.24 0.60 -7.57
N VAL A 89 5.11 1.76 -6.93
CA VAL A 89 3.98 2.66 -7.15
C VAL A 89 4.11 3.47 -8.45
N GLU A 90 5.32 3.68 -8.94
CA GLU A 90 5.59 4.38 -10.20
C GLU A 90 5.42 3.50 -11.44
N GLU A 91 5.36 2.21 -11.28
CA GLU A 91 5.29 1.28 -12.40
C GLU A 91 4.02 1.52 -13.23
N LYS A 92 4.21 1.70 -14.54
CA LYS A 92 3.10 1.98 -15.47
C LYS A 92 2.08 0.84 -15.52
N GLY A 93 0.82 1.22 -15.48
CA GLY A 93 -0.30 0.26 -15.57
C GLY A 93 -0.77 -0.27 -14.21
N HIS A 94 -0.11 0.10 -13.13
CA HIS A 94 -0.49 -0.30 -11.77
C HIS A 94 -1.10 0.88 -11.01
N THR A 95 -2.26 1.32 -11.43
CA THR A 95 -2.95 2.48 -10.85
C THR A 95 -3.40 2.27 -9.40
N GLY A 96 -3.54 1.03 -8.95
CA GLY A 96 -3.91 0.68 -7.59
C GLY A 96 -2.75 0.59 -6.59
N ARG A 97 -1.50 0.71 -7.06
CA ARG A 97 -0.31 0.52 -6.21
C ARG A 97 -0.18 1.56 -5.11
N MET A 98 -0.45 2.82 -5.40
CA MET A 98 -0.39 3.88 -4.40
C MET A 98 -1.45 3.69 -3.32
N SER A 99 -2.66 3.34 -3.71
CA SER A 99 -3.73 3.01 -2.77
C SER A 99 -3.39 1.76 -1.93
N ALA A 100 -2.78 0.75 -2.54
CA ALA A 100 -2.32 -0.45 -1.84
C ALA A 100 -1.24 -0.13 -0.80
N LEU A 101 -0.25 0.68 -1.16
CA LEU A 101 0.79 1.14 -0.24
C LEU A 101 0.17 1.93 0.92
N ASN A 102 -0.71 2.87 0.63
CA ASN A 102 -1.44 3.62 1.66
C ASN A 102 -2.23 2.69 2.58
N GLY A 103 -2.88 1.66 2.03
CA GLY A 103 -3.60 0.68 2.81
C GLY A 103 -2.71 -0.06 3.82
N LEU A 104 -1.49 -0.43 3.44
CA LEU A 104 -0.51 -1.02 4.36
C LEU A 104 -0.09 -0.02 5.44
N LEU A 105 0.23 1.20 5.04
CA LEU A 105 0.72 2.25 5.94
C LEU A 105 -0.33 2.73 6.93
N GLU A 106 -1.61 2.63 6.58
CA GLU A 106 -2.74 2.98 7.42
C GLU A 106 -3.15 1.88 8.40
N THR A 107 -2.50 0.72 8.39
CA THR A 107 -2.85 -0.39 9.28
C THR A 107 -2.82 0.07 10.73
N PRO A 108 -3.93 -0.05 11.49
CA PRO A 108 -4.02 0.39 12.88
C PRO A 108 -3.01 -0.34 13.78
N ASP A 109 -2.59 0.33 14.84
CA ASP A 109 -1.70 -0.23 15.87
C ASP A 109 -0.40 -0.82 15.30
N THR A 110 0.13 -0.17 14.28
CA THR A 110 1.32 -0.62 13.55
C THR A 110 2.37 0.46 13.52
N VAL A 111 3.59 0.11 13.92
CA VAL A 111 4.75 1.01 13.92
C VAL A 111 5.73 0.57 12.85
N TYR A 112 5.93 1.42 11.86
CA TYR A 112 6.95 1.25 10.82
C TYR A 112 8.30 1.78 11.30
N GLY A 113 9.39 1.30 10.72
CA GLY A 113 10.74 1.78 11.03
C GLY A 113 10.91 3.28 10.70
N THR A 114 11.66 3.97 11.54
CA THR A 114 11.88 5.42 11.40
C THR A 114 12.59 5.75 10.09
N ASP A 115 13.71 5.08 9.82
CA ASP A 115 14.51 5.32 8.61
C ASP A 115 13.68 5.04 7.34
N PHE A 116 12.88 3.97 7.35
CA PHE A 116 11.97 3.64 6.26
C PHE A 116 10.95 4.76 6.01
N LEU A 117 10.28 5.24 7.06
CA LEU A 117 9.24 6.28 6.92
C LEU A 117 9.81 7.60 6.42
N VAL A 118 10.94 8.02 6.96
CA VAL A 118 11.59 9.28 6.57
C VAL A 118 12.07 9.23 5.13
N ASP A 119 12.71 8.13 4.71
CA ASP A 119 13.17 7.98 3.33
C ASP A 119 11.97 7.87 2.36
N LEU A 120 10.96 7.08 2.72
CA LEU A 120 9.75 6.94 1.92
C LEU A 120 9.01 8.27 1.74
N ALA A 121 8.87 9.04 2.82
CA ALA A 121 8.22 10.36 2.76
C ALA A 121 8.95 11.31 1.82
N GLY A 122 10.27 11.37 1.88
CA GLY A 122 11.08 12.19 0.98
C GLY A 122 10.91 11.79 -0.49
N ARG A 123 10.91 10.50 -0.77
CA ARG A 123 10.70 9.95 -2.13
C ARG A 123 9.30 10.25 -2.67
N LEU A 124 8.29 10.08 -1.84
CA LEU A 124 6.90 10.29 -2.24
C LEU A 124 6.52 11.78 -2.30
N GLU A 125 7.23 12.65 -1.60
CA GLU A 125 7.04 14.10 -1.70
C GLU A 125 7.29 14.60 -3.12
N ASP A 126 8.37 14.16 -3.75
CA ASP A 126 8.69 14.50 -5.13
C ASP A 126 7.59 14.00 -6.08
N ASN A 127 7.11 12.80 -5.87
CA ASN A 127 6.01 12.21 -6.66
C ASN A 127 4.66 12.91 -6.41
N SER A 128 4.42 13.38 -5.22
CA SER A 128 3.20 14.13 -4.87
C SER A 128 3.08 15.41 -5.68
N TYR A 129 4.17 16.12 -5.89
CA TYR A 129 4.18 17.32 -6.71
C TYR A 129 3.80 17.02 -8.16
N ASP A 130 4.43 16.02 -8.76
CA ASP A 130 4.18 15.62 -10.13
C ASP A 130 2.74 15.11 -10.33
N ALA A 131 2.24 14.31 -9.41
CA ALA A 131 0.87 13.82 -9.43
C ALA A 131 -0.15 14.97 -9.33
N SER A 132 0.12 15.99 -8.52
CA SER A 132 -0.75 17.15 -8.37
C SER A 132 -0.76 18.02 -9.62
N VAL A 133 0.36 18.14 -10.29
CA VAL A 133 0.51 18.94 -11.52
C VAL A 133 -0.08 18.22 -12.72
N THR A 134 0.18 16.92 -12.85
CA THR A 134 -0.22 16.15 -14.03
C THR A 134 -1.68 15.74 -14.01
N SER A 135 -2.25 15.47 -12.84
CA SER A 135 -3.64 15.06 -12.72
C SER A 135 -4.61 16.21 -12.42
N GLY A 136 -4.10 17.38 -12.07
CA GLY A 136 -4.93 18.49 -11.60
C GLY A 136 -5.75 18.15 -10.36
N ARG A 137 -5.39 17.07 -9.66
CA ARG A 137 -6.16 16.49 -8.58
C ARG A 137 -5.26 15.89 -7.51
N ALA A 138 -4.88 16.70 -6.58
CA ALA A 138 -4.26 16.23 -5.35
C ALA A 138 -5.18 15.31 -4.50
N LYS A 139 -6.42 15.10 -4.95
CA LYS A 139 -7.43 14.33 -4.21
C LYS A 139 -8.29 13.55 -5.18
N VAL A 140 -7.78 12.48 -5.71
CA VAL A 140 -8.67 11.49 -6.27
C VAL A 140 -8.81 10.40 -5.23
N ASP A 141 -9.93 10.42 -4.53
CA ASP A 141 -10.41 9.22 -3.87
C ASP A 141 -10.69 8.21 -4.96
N VAL A 142 -9.67 7.47 -5.34
CA VAL A 142 -9.88 6.37 -6.22
C VAL A 142 -10.45 5.26 -5.39
N LYS A 143 -11.70 5.09 -5.55
CA LYS A 143 -12.41 3.92 -5.11
C LYS A 143 -11.93 2.75 -5.96
N TYR A 144 -10.77 2.22 -5.62
CA TYR A 144 -10.46 0.86 -6.02
C TYR A 144 -11.38 0.01 -5.18
N GLY A 145 -12.50 -0.29 -5.76
CA GLY A 145 -13.53 -1.04 -5.15
C GLY A 145 -13.01 -2.07 -4.21
N GLY A 146 -13.20 -1.87 -2.99
CA GLY A 146 -12.77 -2.85 -2.08
C GLY A 146 -12.28 -2.34 -0.74
N ALA A 147 -11.34 -3.04 -0.18
CA ALA A 147 -10.77 -2.80 1.12
C ALA A 147 -10.29 -1.36 1.31
N TYR A 148 -9.97 -0.72 0.20
CA TYR A 148 -9.46 0.64 0.16
C TYR A 148 -10.48 1.66 -0.36
N GLU A 149 -11.74 1.35 -0.26
CA GLU A 149 -12.78 2.34 -0.52
C GLU A 149 -12.56 3.52 0.43
N GLY A 150 -12.12 4.63 -0.12
CA GLY A 150 -11.72 5.81 0.62
C GLY A 150 -10.23 5.91 0.94
N SER A 151 -9.41 4.92 0.58
CA SER A 151 -7.96 5.09 0.64
C SER A 151 -7.53 6.08 -0.42
N SER A 152 -6.80 7.08 0.02
CA SER A 152 -6.30 8.14 -0.83
C SER A 152 -5.26 7.60 -1.82
N MET A 153 -5.22 8.16 -3.02
CA MET A 153 -4.08 8.04 -3.93
C MET A 153 -3.05 9.13 -3.69
N ASP A 154 -3.29 10.01 -2.73
CA ASP A 154 -2.30 10.99 -2.33
C ASP A 154 -1.04 10.27 -1.83
N PRO A 155 0.11 10.48 -2.48
CA PRO A 155 1.35 9.79 -2.11
C PRO A 155 1.78 10.02 -0.66
N LEU A 156 1.42 11.13 -0.05
CA LEU A 156 1.82 11.45 1.32
C LEU A 156 0.83 10.98 2.39
N TYR A 157 -0.37 10.56 2.00
CA TYR A 157 -1.41 10.25 2.97
C TYR A 157 -1.02 9.10 3.90
N GLY A 158 -0.69 7.94 3.36
CA GLY A 158 -0.37 6.76 4.16
C GLY A 158 0.90 6.92 4.99
N VAL A 159 1.95 7.48 4.41
CA VAL A 159 3.22 7.69 5.12
C VAL A 159 3.06 8.68 6.27
N THR A 160 2.27 9.73 6.10
CA THR A 160 1.96 10.69 7.16
C THR A 160 1.17 10.04 8.30
N MET A 161 0.19 9.19 7.95
CA MET A 161 -0.56 8.42 8.95
C MET A 161 0.35 7.47 9.74
N ALA A 162 1.25 6.78 9.05
CA ALA A 162 2.22 5.88 9.68
C ALA A 162 3.20 6.63 10.60
N MET A 163 3.65 7.82 10.20
CA MET A 163 4.47 8.70 11.05
C MET A 163 3.73 9.12 12.32
N GLY A 164 2.42 9.32 12.25
CA GLY A 164 1.62 9.63 13.43
C GLY A 164 1.63 8.52 14.49
N ASN A 165 1.93 7.29 14.10
CA ASN A 165 2.07 6.15 14.99
C ASN A 165 3.51 5.89 15.46
N ASN A 166 4.48 6.60 14.89
CA ASN A 166 5.89 6.49 15.25
C ASN A 166 6.41 7.86 15.71
N PRO A 167 6.59 8.08 17.01
CA PRO A 167 6.99 9.38 17.53
C PRO A 167 8.41 9.79 17.16
N ASP A 168 9.22 8.87 16.64
CA ASP A 168 10.62 9.11 16.27
C ASP A 168 10.76 9.43 14.76
N ALA A 169 9.67 9.31 14.01
CA ALA A 169 9.68 9.55 12.56
C ALA A 169 9.27 10.97 12.16
#